data_511502dbc104d67118593701dc737d3c
#
_entry.id   511502dbc104d67118593701dc737d3c
#
_cell.length_a   1.000
_cell.length_b   1.000
_cell.length_c   1.000
_cell.angle_alpha   90.00
_cell.angle_beta   90.00
_cell.angle_gamma   90.00
#
_symmetry.space_group_name_H-M   'P 1'
#
loop_
_entity.id
_entity.type
_entity.pdbx_description
1 polymer ?
#
loop_
_entity_poly.entity_id
_entity_poly.type
_entity_poly.pdbx_seq_one_letter_code
_entity_poly.pdbx_strand_id
1 'polypeptide(L)'
;VCCFCAPYVADIEDPYERLLQCFRLSASLICGICIIVVQVCYEKELLRMIISFLRLFRRVRRLSSLKRIGFGGKREFFLLLFKFICLVYELYSEICQLWHLPDSLSLFATLCEIFLEIGSLMIIHIGFVGYLSVAALYSEVNRFARIELRRQLRSLERPVGGPVGRKQLRIVEYRVDECISVYDEIERVGRTFHRLLELPVLIILLGKIFATTILSYEVIIRPELYARKIGMWGLVVKSFADVILLTLAVHEAVSSSRMMRRLSLENFPITDHKAWHMKWEMF
;
A
#
# COMPACT_ATOMS: atom_id res chain seq x y z
N VAL A 1 -29.43 -2.47 -3.68
CA VAL A 1 -29.21 -1.49 -2.59
C VAL A 1 -30.07 -0.26 -2.82
N CYS A 2 -29.94 0.50 -3.93
CA CYS A 2 -30.74 1.72 -4.16
C CYS A 2 -32.26 1.51 -4.07
N CYS A 3 -32.83 0.41 -4.59
CA CYS A 3 -34.27 0.16 -4.54
C CYS A 3 -34.80 -0.14 -3.14
N PHE A 4 -33.96 -0.68 -2.24
CA PHE A 4 -34.35 -1.00 -0.88
C PHE A 4 -34.17 0.18 0.09
N CYS A 5 -33.23 1.06 -0.17
CA CYS A 5 -32.99 2.23 0.67
C CYS A 5 -33.84 3.47 0.30
N ALA A 6 -34.42 3.50 -0.93
CA ALA A 6 -35.26 4.59 -1.38
C ALA A 6 -36.46 4.88 -0.46
N PRO A 7 -37.25 3.91 0.01
CA PRO A 7 -38.34 4.18 0.95
C PRO A 7 -37.84 4.72 2.28
N TYR A 8 -36.72 4.20 2.81
CA TYR A 8 -36.15 4.68 4.07
C TYR A 8 -35.72 6.16 4.01
N VAL A 9 -35.15 6.58 2.87
CA VAL A 9 -34.75 7.97 2.64
C VAL A 9 -35.96 8.88 2.39
N ALA A 10 -37.06 8.34 1.85
CA ALA A 10 -38.28 9.10 1.60
C ALA A 10 -39.03 9.47 2.88
N ASP A 11 -38.93 8.65 3.93
CA ASP A 11 -39.60 8.87 5.23
C ASP A 11 -38.88 9.89 6.14
N ILE A 12 -37.69 10.37 5.72
CA ILE A 12 -36.95 11.39 6.49
C ILE A 12 -37.62 12.75 6.29
N GLU A 13 -38.13 13.33 7.34
CA GLU A 13 -38.83 14.63 7.31
C GLU A 13 -37.88 15.80 7.02
N ASP A 14 -36.65 15.75 7.54
CA ASP A 14 -35.66 16.80 7.36
C ASP A 14 -35.03 16.70 5.94
N PRO A 15 -35.23 17.72 5.08
CA PRO A 15 -34.67 17.73 3.72
C PRO A 15 -33.13 17.68 3.70
N TYR A 16 -32.48 18.21 4.74
CA TYR A 16 -31.04 18.21 4.86
C TYR A 16 -30.51 16.82 5.17
N GLU A 17 -31.13 16.13 6.12
CA GLU A 17 -30.80 14.74 6.45
C GLU A 17 -31.03 13.81 5.27
N ARG A 18 -32.15 13.99 4.58
CA ARG A 18 -32.45 13.26 3.33
C ARG A 18 -31.35 13.43 2.29
N LEU A 19 -30.87 14.65 2.07
CA LEU A 19 -29.79 14.93 1.14
C LEU A 19 -28.47 14.23 1.55
N LEU A 20 -28.10 14.30 2.84
CA LEU A 20 -26.91 13.64 3.37
C LEU A 20 -26.95 12.11 3.18
N GLN A 21 -28.09 11.49 3.45
CA GLN A 21 -28.28 10.05 3.26
C GLN A 21 -28.23 9.66 1.77
N CYS A 22 -28.79 10.47 0.87
CA CYS A 22 -28.66 10.28 -0.57
C CYS A 22 -27.19 10.32 -1.01
N PHE A 23 -26.41 11.27 -0.52
CA PHE A 23 -24.98 11.35 -0.80
C PHE A 23 -24.20 10.14 -0.28
N ARG A 24 -24.48 9.72 0.96
CA ARG A 24 -23.85 8.52 1.56
C ARG A 24 -24.13 7.29 0.73
N LEU A 25 -25.39 7.04 0.35
CA LEU A 25 -25.78 5.90 -0.48
C LEU A 25 -25.14 5.95 -1.87
N SER A 26 -25.08 7.12 -2.48
CA SER A 26 -24.44 7.30 -3.79
C SER A 26 -22.94 7.00 -3.73
N ALA A 27 -22.25 7.49 -2.71
CA ALA A 27 -20.83 7.22 -2.49
C ALA A 27 -20.57 5.72 -2.26
N SER A 28 -21.38 5.07 -1.42
CA SER A 28 -21.29 3.63 -1.18
C SER A 28 -21.54 2.82 -2.44
N LEU A 29 -22.51 3.20 -3.27
CA LEU A 29 -22.79 2.56 -4.56
C LEU A 29 -21.60 2.66 -5.52
N ILE A 30 -21.02 3.84 -5.65
CA ILE A 30 -19.84 4.07 -6.51
C ILE A 30 -18.66 3.21 -6.02
N CYS A 31 -18.41 3.18 -4.73
CA CYS A 31 -17.39 2.31 -4.14
C CYS A 31 -17.68 0.82 -4.41
N GLY A 32 -18.94 0.40 -4.27
CA GLY A 32 -19.37 -0.97 -4.55
C GLY A 32 -19.16 -1.38 -6.01
N ILE A 33 -19.54 -0.52 -6.95
CA ILE A 33 -19.28 -0.76 -8.38
C ILE A 33 -17.76 -0.87 -8.63
N CYS A 34 -16.98 0.01 -8.03
CA CYS A 34 -15.52 -0.02 -8.13
C CYS A 34 -14.94 -1.34 -7.61
N ILE A 35 -15.42 -1.85 -6.47
CA ILE A 35 -14.99 -3.14 -5.89
C ILE A 35 -15.31 -4.29 -6.85
N ILE A 36 -16.52 -4.34 -7.38
CA ILE A 36 -16.96 -5.39 -8.31
C ILE A 36 -16.12 -5.35 -9.59
N VAL A 37 -15.87 -4.16 -10.13
CA VAL A 37 -15.01 -3.98 -11.33
C VAL A 37 -13.60 -4.49 -11.06
N VAL A 38 -13.02 -4.17 -9.89
CA VAL A 38 -11.70 -4.67 -9.51
C VAL A 38 -11.69 -6.20 -9.40
N GLN A 39 -12.68 -6.79 -8.77
CA GLN A 39 -12.76 -8.24 -8.60
C GLN A 39 -12.93 -8.96 -9.93
N VAL A 40 -13.84 -8.50 -10.79
CA VAL A 40 -14.18 -9.21 -12.03
C VAL A 40 -13.18 -8.93 -13.15
N CYS A 41 -12.77 -7.67 -13.34
CA CYS A 41 -11.93 -7.28 -14.46
C CYS A 41 -10.43 -7.49 -14.19
N TYR A 42 -9.99 -7.32 -12.96
CA TYR A 42 -8.56 -7.33 -12.61
C TYR A 42 -8.10 -8.56 -11.82
N GLU A 43 -8.98 -9.53 -11.51
CA GLU A 43 -8.61 -10.73 -10.74
C GLU A 43 -7.38 -11.44 -11.31
N LYS A 44 -7.38 -11.74 -12.62
CA LYS A 44 -6.26 -12.44 -13.27
C LYS A 44 -4.97 -11.63 -13.29
N GLU A 45 -5.07 -10.32 -13.44
CA GLU A 45 -3.90 -9.43 -13.42
C GLU A 45 -3.34 -9.30 -12.01
N LEU A 46 -4.20 -9.19 -11.01
CA LEU A 46 -3.83 -9.15 -9.60
C LEU A 46 -3.11 -10.45 -9.19
N LEU A 47 -3.64 -11.60 -9.59
CA LEU A 47 -3.03 -12.90 -9.31
C LEU A 47 -1.64 -13.02 -9.96
N ARG A 48 -1.50 -12.64 -11.23
CA ARG A 48 -0.20 -12.62 -11.92
C ARG A 48 0.79 -11.69 -11.23
N MET A 49 0.33 -10.53 -10.79
CA MET A 49 1.13 -9.56 -10.05
C MET A 49 1.62 -10.13 -8.72
N ILE A 50 0.75 -10.79 -7.94
CA ILE A 50 1.13 -11.45 -6.68
C ILE A 50 2.19 -12.53 -6.92
N ILE A 51 2.01 -13.36 -7.94
CA ILE A 51 2.98 -14.40 -8.30
C ILE A 51 4.33 -13.76 -8.70
N SER A 52 4.31 -12.69 -9.49
CA SER A 52 5.51 -11.96 -9.88
C SER A 52 6.20 -11.34 -8.67
N PHE A 53 5.44 -10.76 -7.76
CA PHE A 53 5.95 -10.20 -6.50
C PHE A 53 6.61 -11.27 -5.62
N LEU A 54 5.98 -12.44 -5.46
CA LEU A 54 6.56 -13.55 -4.68
C LEU A 54 7.86 -14.09 -5.32
N ARG A 55 7.91 -14.15 -6.66
CA ARG A 55 9.13 -14.54 -7.40
C ARG A 55 10.24 -13.52 -7.16
N LEU A 56 9.92 -12.25 -7.29
CA LEU A 56 10.83 -11.14 -7.05
C LEU A 56 11.35 -11.13 -5.61
N PHE A 57 10.47 -11.31 -4.63
CA PHE A 57 10.85 -11.43 -3.23
C PHE A 57 11.86 -12.55 -2.99
N ARG A 58 11.65 -13.74 -3.60
CA ARG A 58 12.60 -14.85 -3.52
C ARG A 58 13.95 -14.51 -4.18
N ARG A 59 13.92 -13.74 -5.28
CA ARG A 59 15.14 -13.31 -5.97
C ARG A 59 15.93 -12.31 -5.14
N VAL A 60 15.29 -11.29 -4.58
CA VAL A 60 15.91 -10.31 -3.66
C VAL A 60 16.50 -11.03 -2.42
N ARG A 61 15.79 -12.03 -1.91
CA ARG A 61 16.29 -12.85 -0.80
C ARG A 61 17.58 -13.60 -1.12
N ARG A 62 17.77 -14.02 -2.34
CA ARG A 62 19.01 -14.71 -2.78
C ARG A 62 20.19 -13.75 -2.96
N LEU A 63 19.93 -12.50 -3.36
CA LEU A 63 20.96 -11.47 -3.45
C LEU A 63 21.56 -11.15 -2.09
N SER A 64 20.74 -11.04 -1.06
CA SER A 64 21.18 -10.75 0.27
C SER A 64 21.66 -12.02 0.97
N SER A 65 22.97 -12.21 1.10
CA SER A 65 23.57 -13.28 1.89
C SER A 65 23.33 -13.14 3.40
N LEU A 66 22.78 -12.02 3.84
CA LEU A 66 22.42 -11.74 5.22
C LEU A 66 21.12 -12.45 5.59
N LYS A 67 21.21 -13.38 6.53
CA LYS A 67 20.14 -14.25 7.07
C LYS A 67 18.90 -13.53 7.66
N ARG A 68 18.84 -12.21 7.66
CA ARG A 68 17.74 -11.41 8.22
C ARG A 68 16.95 -10.73 7.11
N ILE A 69 16.09 -11.50 6.45
CA ILE A 69 15.05 -10.92 5.61
C ILE A 69 13.74 -11.11 6.36
N GLY A 70 13.42 -10.12 7.11
CA GLY A 70 12.07 -9.84 7.55
C GLY A 70 11.68 -8.48 6.97
N PHE A 71 10.41 -8.15 6.93
CA PHE A 71 9.94 -6.78 6.76
C PHE A 71 10.73 -5.89 7.73
N GLY A 72 11.72 -5.31 7.22
CA GLY A 72 12.90 -4.62 7.57
C GLY A 72 13.09 -4.03 8.91
N GLY A 73 12.46 -2.96 9.19
CA GLY A 73 12.76 -2.11 10.31
C GLY A 73 11.70 -2.17 11.39
N LYS A 74 12.05 -1.64 12.54
CA LYS A 74 11.08 -1.41 13.61
C LYS A 74 9.91 -0.53 13.11
N ARG A 75 10.19 0.40 12.19
CA ARG A 75 9.22 1.33 11.62
C ARG A 75 8.14 0.60 10.81
N GLU A 76 8.52 -0.29 9.88
CA GLU A 76 7.57 -1.06 9.08
C GLU A 76 6.72 -1.98 9.96
N PHE A 77 7.32 -2.58 10.97
CA PHE A 77 6.60 -3.38 11.95
C PHE A 77 5.56 -2.55 12.70
N PHE A 78 5.91 -1.35 13.17
CA PHE A 78 4.96 -0.47 13.85
C PHE A 78 3.83 -0.01 12.93
N LEU A 79 4.13 0.31 11.66
CA LEU A 79 3.10 0.68 10.68
C LEU A 79 2.12 -0.46 10.42
N LEU A 80 2.63 -1.69 10.27
CA LEU A 80 1.80 -2.89 10.10
C LEU A 80 0.97 -3.18 11.34
N LEU A 81 1.55 -3.10 12.54
CA LEU A 81 0.85 -3.30 13.80
C LEU A 81 -0.27 -2.27 13.98
N PHE A 82 0.03 -1.00 13.73
CA PHE A 82 -0.97 0.07 13.85
C PHE A 82 -2.09 -0.12 12.84
N LYS A 83 -1.77 -0.50 11.59
CA LYS A 83 -2.79 -0.81 10.57
C LYS A 83 -3.64 -2.02 10.96
N PHE A 84 -3.03 -3.02 11.59
CA PHE A 84 -3.76 -4.18 12.11
C PHE A 84 -4.74 -3.79 13.23
N ILE A 85 -4.33 -2.91 14.14
CA ILE A 85 -5.21 -2.37 15.19
C ILE A 85 -6.40 -1.63 14.57
N CYS A 86 -6.16 -0.78 13.56
CA CYS A 86 -7.23 -0.09 12.83
C CYS A 86 -8.21 -1.07 12.17
N LEU A 87 -7.70 -2.15 11.57
CA LEU A 87 -8.51 -3.21 10.94
C LEU A 87 -9.40 -3.91 11.98
N VAL A 88 -8.81 -4.32 13.11
CA VAL A 88 -9.54 -5.00 14.19
C VAL A 88 -10.63 -4.08 14.76
N TYR A 89 -10.33 -2.80 14.94
CA TYR A 89 -11.29 -1.82 15.42
C TYR A 89 -12.48 -1.66 14.47
N GLU A 90 -12.23 -1.59 13.15
CA GLU A 90 -13.29 -1.50 12.14
C GLU A 90 -14.17 -2.75 12.13
N LEU A 91 -13.57 -3.94 12.08
CA LEU A 91 -14.31 -5.19 12.14
C LEU A 91 -15.16 -5.31 13.42
N TYR A 92 -14.61 -4.88 14.55
CA TYR A 92 -15.35 -4.83 15.81
C TYR A 92 -16.56 -3.88 15.73
N SER A 93 -16.37 -2.70 15.15
CA SER A 93 -17.44 -1.71 14.95
C SER A 93 -18.56 -2.28 14.08
N GLU A 94 -18.25 -2.96 12.98
CA GLU A 94 -19.22 -3.60 12.07
C GLU A 94 -20.02 -4.71 12.80
N ILE A 95 -19.34 -5.53 13.59
CA ILE A 95 -19.99 -6.58 14.40
C ILE A 95 -20.94 -5.96 15.43
N CYS A 96 -20.55 -4.87 16.08
CA CYS A 96 -21.41 -4.18 17.03
C CYS A 96 -22.66 -3.59 16.35
N GLN A 97 -22.54 -3.08 15.12
CA GLN A 97 -23.71 -2.60 14.38
C GLN A 97 -24.69 -3.74 14.08
N LEU A 98 -24.21 -4.92 13.66
CA LEU A 98 -25.06 -6.09 13.44
C LEU A 98 -25.81 -6.54 14.69
N TRP A 99 -25.19 -6.43 15.86
CA TRP A 99 -25.79 -6.89 17.12
C TRP A 99 -27.01 -6.07 17.58
N HIS A 100 -27.12 -4.82 17.10
CA HIS A 100 -28.17 -3.87 17.53
C HIS A 100 -29.33 -3.73 16.53
N LEU A 101 -29.44 -4.61 15.53
CA LEU A 101 -30.49 -4.54 14.49
C LEU A 101 -31.80 -5.17 14.94
N PRO A 102 -32.93 -4.43 14.89
CA PRO A 102 -34.21 -4.95 15.35
C PRO A 102 -35.01 -5.74 14.28
N ASP A 103 -34.85 -5.47 12.96
CA ASP A 103 -35.70 -5.97 11.90
C ASP A 103 -34.99 -6.69 10.76
N SER A 104 -35.65 -7.69 10.15
CA SER A 104 -35.09 -8.51 9.05
C SER A 104 -34.80 -7.72 7.77
N LEU A 105 -35.58 -6.69 7.45
CA LEU A 105 -35.38 -5.85 6.26
C LEU A 105 -34.17 -4.91 6.44
N SER A 106 -34.02 -4.39 7.65
CA SER A 106 -32.87 -3.63 8.09
C SER A 106 -31.60 -4.48 8.06
N LEU A 107 -31.71 -5.79 8.39
CA LEU A 107 -30.59 -6.72 8.36
C LEU A 107 -29.98 -6.86 6.96
N PHE A 108 -30.80 -7.01 5.92
CA PHE A 108 -30.30 -7.17 4.54
C PHE A 108 -29.57 -5.90 4.06
N ALA A 109 -30.15 -4.72 4.30
CA ALA A 109 -29.54 -3.45 3.94
C ALA A 109 -28.19 -3.26 4.64
N THR A 110 -28.13 -3.56 5.94
CA THR A 110 -26.89 -3.48 6.74
C THR A 110 -25.84 -4.50 6.28
N LEU A 111 -26.23 -5.72 5.96
CA LEU A 111 -25.29 -6.70 5.40
C LEU A 111 -24.68 -6.23 4.07
N CYS A 112 -25.49 -5.59 3.20
CA CYS A 112 -24.97 -4.99 1.98
C CYS A 112 -24.00 -3.84 2.28
N GLU A 113 -24.30 -2.97 3.25
CA GLU A 113 -23.44 -1.86 3.66
C GLU A 113 -22.12 -2.40 4.22
N ILE A 114 -22.15 -3.37 5.11
CA ILE A 114 -20.96 -4.03 5.67
C ILE A 114 -20.11 -4.69 4.59
N PHE A 115 -20.75 -5.36 3.63
CA PHE A 115 -20.01 -5.96 2.49
C PHE A 115 -19.25 -4.88 1.71
N LEU A 116 -19.85 -3.73 1.44
CA LEU A 116 -19.21 -2.61 0.75
C LEU A 116 -18.08 -1.98 1.58
N GLU A 117 -18.31 -1.83 2.89
CA GLU A 117 -17.29 -1.31 3.83
C GLU A 117 -16.09 -2.26 3.91
N ILE A 118 -16.30 -3.57 4.10
CA ILE A 118 -15.23 -4.56 4.13
C ILE A 118 -14.47 -4.60 2.79
N GLY A 119 -15.18 -4.54 1.66
CA GLY A 119 -14.56 -4.50 0.34
C GLY A 119 -13.66 -3.26 0.15
N SER A 120 -14.15 -2.10 0.56
CA SER A 120 -13.39 -0.84 0.54
C SER A 120 -12.15 -0.91 1.43
N LEU A 121 -12.30 -1.46 2.64
CA LEU A 121 -11.23 -1.67 3.59
C LEU A 121 -10.14 -2.58 3.01
N MET A 122 -10.54 -3.69 2.38
CA MET A 122 -9.60 -4.63 1.76
C MET A 122 -8.78 -3.98 0.67
N ILE A 123 -9.36 -3.14 -0.19
CA ILE A 123 -8.62 -2.43 -1.25
C ILE A 123 -7.60 -1.46 -0.65
N ILE A 124 -7.98 -0.68 0.37
CA ILE A 124 -7.05 0.22 1.08
C ILE A 124 -5.93 -0.59 1.74
N HIS A 125 -6.27 -1.71 2.36
CA HIS A 125 -5.29 -2.57 3.02
C HIS A 125 -4.30 -3.21 2.04
N ILE A 126 -4.79 -3.72 0.91
CA ILE A 126 -3.96 -4.24 -0.18
C ILE A 126 -3.06 -3.13 -0.72
N GLY A 127 -3.59 -1.93 -0.93
CA GLY A 127 -2.82 -0.75 -1.32
C GLY A 127 -1.68 -0.47 -0.34
N PHE A 128 -2.00 -0.35 0.94
CA PHE A 128 -1.02 -0.08 1.99
C PHE A 128 0.07 -1.16 2.06
N VAL A 129 -0.30 -2.44 2.16
CA VAL A 129 0.65 -3.56 2.25
C VAL A 129 1.49 -3.66 0.99
N GLY A 130 0.90 -3.45 -0.19
CA GLY A 130 1.61 -3.49 -1.46
C GLY A 130 2.68 -2.40 -1.57
N TYR A 131 2.34 -1.13 -1.28
CA TYR A 131 3.33 -0.04 -1.30
C TYR A 131 4.42 -0.24 -0.26
N LEU A 132 4.06 -0.66 0.96
CA LEU A 132 5.05 -0.97 2.00
C LEU A 132 5.98 -2.12 1.58
N SER A 133 5.44 -3.13 0.89
CA SER A 133 6.19 -4.26 0.39
C SER A 133 7.17 -3.86 -0.73
N VAL A 134 6.74 -2.99 -1.65
CA VAL A 134 7.61 -2.41 -2.68
C VAL A 134 8.72 -1.58 -2.05
N ALA A 135 8.39 -0.76 -1.05
CA ALA A 135 9.38 0.02 -0.28
C ALA A 135 10.42 -0.89 0.39
N ALA A 136 9.98 -1.99 1.01
CA ALA A 136 10.86 -2.96 1.66
C ALA A 136 11.81 -3.63 0.66
N LEU A 137 11.34 -3.98 -0.55
CA LEU A 137 12.17 -4.54 -1.61
C LEU A 137 13.25 -3.54 -2.05
N TYR A 138 12.88 -2.29 -2.32
CA TYR A 138 13.85 -1.24 -2.65
C TYR A 138 14.86 -1.02 -1.53
N SER A 139 14.39 -0.97 -0.28
CA SER A 139 15.26 -0.79 0.89
C SER A 139 16.31 -1.91 1.01
N GLU A 140 15.92 -3.17 0.74
CA GLU A 140 16.80 -4.32 0.81
C GLU A 140 17.85 -4.29 -0.31
N VAL A 141 17.45 -3.99 -1.56
CA VAL A 141 18.38 -3.84 -2.69
C VAL A 141 19.34 -2.67 -2.45
N ASN A 142 18.85 -1.54 -1.96
CA ASN A 142 19.66 -0.39 -1.61
C ASN A 142 20.68 -0.71 -0.49
N ARG A 143 20.27 -1.52 0.50
CA ARG A 143 21.15 -1.99 1.57
C ARG A 143 22.24 -2.91 1.02
N PHE A 144 21.88 -3.84 0.15
CA PHE A 144 22.84 -4.71 -0.54
C PHE A 144 23.85 -3.88 -1.34
N ALA A 145 23.40 -2.94 -2.15
CA ALA A 145 24.27 -2.08 -2.95
C ALA A 145 25.23 -1.26 -2.07
N ARG A 146 24.74 -0.67 -0.99
CA ARG A 146 25.55 0.17 -0.10
C ARG A 146 26.59 -0.60 0.71
N ILE A 147 26.26 -1.77 1.20
CA ILE A 147 27.11 -2.50 2.16
C ILE A 147 27.97 -3.50 1.40
N GLU A 148 27.35 -4.42 0.69
CA GLU A 148 28.03 -5.58 0.14
C GLU A 148 28.75 -5.22 -1.17
N LEU A 149 28.04 -4.59 -2.10
CA LEU A 149 28.60 -4.19 -3.38
C LEU A 149 29.71 -3.17 -3.20
N ARG A 150 29.52 -2.16 -2.35
CA ARG A 150 30.54 -1.16 -2.03
C ARG A 150 31.78 -1.77 -1.37
N ARG A 151 31.60 -2.78 -0.50
CA ARG A 151 32.73 -3.50 0.11
C ARG A 151 33.53 -4.27 -0.94
N GLN A 152 32.86 -4.93 -1.87
CA GLN A 152 33.50 -5.69 -2.95
C GLN A 152 34.22 -4.76 -3.93
N LEU A 153 33.62 -3.63 -4.27
CA LEU A 153 34.24 -2.61 -5.11
C LEU A 153 35.52 -2.04 -4.46
N ARG A 154 35.49 -1.70 -3.19
CA ARG A 154 36.69 -1.23 -2.46
C ARG A 154 37.80 -2.27 -2.38
N SER A 155 37.47 -3.56 -2.35
CA SER A 155 38.49 -4.60 -2.38
C SER A 155 39.21 -4.71 -3.73
N LEU A 156 38.60 -4.21 -4.81
CA LEU A 156 39.20 -4.14 -6.15
C LEU A 156 40.09 -2.90 -6.38
N GLU A 157 39.94 -1.83 -5.57
CA GLU A 157 40.79 -0.62 -5.63
C GLU A 157 42.26 -0.92 -5.26
N ARG A 158 42.53 -2.01 -4.54
CA ARG A 158 43.89 -2.45 -4.29
C ARG A 158 44.46 -3.07 -5.56
N PRO A 159 45.67 -2.66 -6.02
CA PRO A 159 46.25 -3.12 -7.27
C PRO A 159 46.56 -4.63 -7.16
N VAL A 160 45.59 -5.43 -7.49
CA VAL A 160 45.77 -6.88 -7.66
C VAL A 160 46.03 -7.13 -9.15
N GLY A 161 47.23 -6.80 -9.62
CA GLY A 161 47.67 -7.18 -10.94
C GLY A 161 47.81 -8.69 -11.02
N GLY A 162 46.90 -9.34 -11.77
CA GLY A 162 47.00 -10.78 -12.00
C GLY A 162 45.67 -11.42 -12.47
N PRO A 163 45.67 -12.71 -12.85
CA PRO A 163 44.48 -13.44 -13.30
C PRO A 163 43.37 -13.50 -12.22
N VAL A 164 43.73 -13.41 -10.94
CA VAL A 164 42.80 -13.39 -9.81
C VAL A 164 41.96 -12.11 -9.82
N GLY A 165 42.55 -10.95 -10.12
CA GLY A 165 41.84 -9.67 -10.19
C GLY A 165 40.78 -9.64 -11.28
N ARG A 166 41.07 -10.20 -12.47
CA ARG A 166 40.09 -10.31 -13.58
C ARG A 166 38.91 -11.20 -13.22
N LYS A 167 39.13 -12.28 -12.49
CA LYS A 167 38.05 -13.19 -12.04
C LYS A 167 37.13 -12.51 -11.00
N GLN A 168 37.72 -11.77 -10.07
CA GLN A 168 36.98 -11.00 -9.09
C GLN A 168 36.17 -9.87 -9.73
N LEU A 169 36.73 -9.16 -10.70
CA LEU A 169 36.07 -8.11 -11.46
C LEU A 169 34.81 -8.65 -12.16
N ARG A 170 34.89 -9.80 -12.84
CA ARG A 170 33.72 -10.43 -13.48
C ARG A 170 32.63 -10.82 -12.50
N ILE A 171 32.98 -11.28 -11.28
CA ILE A 171 32.01 -11.63 -10.24
C ILE A 171 31.29 -10.38 -9.79
N VAL A 172 31.98 -9.27 -9.57
CA VAL A 172 31.38 -8.02 -9.16
C VAL A 172 30.52 -7.44 -10.27
N GLU A 173 30.99 -7.49 -11.51
CA GLU A 173 30.21 -7.06 -12.69
C GLU A 173 28.88 -7.83 -12.78
N TYR A 174 28.92 -9.16 -12.68
CA TYR A 174 27.72 -9.98 -12.66
C TYR A 174 26.74 -9.59 -11.53
N ARG A 175 27.26 -9.31 -10.33
CA ARG A 175 26.42 -8.88 -9.20
C ARG A 175 25.81 -7.49 -9.38
N VAL A 176 26.52 -6.58 -10.04
CA VAL A 176 25.96 -5.27 -10.43
C VAL A 176 24.84 -5.46 -11.42
N ASP A 177 25.05 -6.23 -12.49
CA ASP A 177 24.04 -6.50 -13.52
C ASP A 177 22.80 -7.20 -12.91
N GLU A 178 23.01 -8.10 -11.95
CA GLU A 178 21.93 -8.75 -11.23
C GLU A 178 21.16 -7.75 -10.35
N CYS A 179 21.85 -6.84 -9.68
CA CYS A 179 21.25 -5.78 -8.87
C CYS A 179 20.39 -4.85 -9.74
N ILE A 180 20.89 -4.42 -10.90
CA ILE A 180 20.18 -3.62 -11.89
C ILE A 180 18.91 -4.33 -12.36
N SER A 181 19.07 -5.59 -12.80
CA SER A 181 17.94 -6.40 -13.29
C SER A 181 16.83 -6.56 -12.23
N VAL A 182 17.21 -6.73 -10.96
CA VAL A 182 16.24 -6.81 -9.84
C VAL A 182 15.56 -5.48 -9.61
N TYR A 183 16.31 -4.37 -9.70
CA TYR A 183 15.76 -3.04 -9.54
C TYR A 183 14.72 -2.72 -10.62
N ASP A 184 15.01 -3.01 -11.89
CA ASP A 184 14.08 -2.85 -13.02
C ASP A 184 12.82 -3.72 -12.83
N GLU A 185 13.01 -4.93 -12.30
CA GLU A 185 11.87 -5.83 -12.02
C GLU A 185 10.98 -5.28 -10.88
N ILE A 186 11.58 -4.71 -9.81
CA ILE A 186 10.82 -4.03 -8.74
C ILE A 186 10.03 -2.86 -9.31
N GLU A 187 10.67 -2.04 -10.16
CA GLU A 187 10.01 -0.89 -10.78
C GLU A 187 8.84 -1.32 -11.68
N ARG A 188 9.03 -2.35 -12.48
CA ARG A 188 7.97 -2.90 -13.34
C ARG A 188 6.78 -3.40 -12.53
N VAL A 189 7.04 -4.18 -11.48
CA VAL A 189 5.99 -4.70 -10.59
C VAL A 189 5.31 -3.55 -9.85
N GLY A 190 6.08 -2.58 -9.34
CA GLY A 190 5.55 -1.39 -8.66
C GLY A 190 4.67 -0.53 -9.56
N ARG A 191 5.08 -0.29 -10.81
CA ARG A 191 4.27 0.45 -11.81
C ARG A 191 2.98 -0.30 -12.16
N THR A 192 3.04 -1.62 -12.32
CA THR A 192 1.84 -2.42 -12.59
C THR A 192 0.88 -2.36 -11.41
N PHE A 193 1.40 -2.50 -10.19
CA PHE A 193 0.63 -2.37 -8.95
C PHE A 193 -0.05 -1.00 -8.83
N HIS A 194 0.71 0.07 -9.05
CA HIS A 194 0.19 1.43 -9.01
C HIS A 194 -0.94 1.63 -10.02
N ARG A 195 -0.73 1.25 -11.28
CA ARG A 195 -1.75 1.38 -12.35
C ARG A 195 -3.04 0.62 -12.06
N LEU A 196 -2.95 -0.57 -11.43
CA LEU A 196 -4.12 -1.37 -11.09
C LEU A 196 -4.94 -0.79 -9.92
N LEU A 197 -4.26 -0.16 -8.95
CA LEU A 197 -4.88 0.29 -7.71
C LEU A 197 -5.10 1.81 -7.62
N GLU A 198 -4.49 2.60 -8.49
CA GLU A 198 -4.57 4.06 -8.46
C GLU A 198 -6.02 4.56 -8.43
N LEU A 199 -6.81 4.18 -9.43
CA LEU A 199 -8.19 4.61 -9.56
C LEU A 199 -9.10 4.03 -8.46
N PRO A 200 -9.09 2.71 -8.17
CA PRO A 200 -9.86 2.15 -7.07
C PRO A 200 -9.56 2.79 -5.71
N VAL A 201 -8.30 2.96 -5.38
CA VAL A 201 -7.88 3.57 -4.11
C VAL A 201 -8.34 5.02 -4.04
N LEU A 202 -8.19 5.79 -5.14
CA LEU A 202 -8.64 7.19 -5.19
C LEU A 202 -10.16 7.31 -4.94
N ILE A 203 -10.97 6.51 -5.64
CA ILE A 203 -12.43 6.52 -5.48
C ILE A 203 -12.82 6.18 -4.05
N ILE A 204 -12.22 5.13 -3.47
CA ILE A 204 -12.54 4.69 -2.12
C ILE A 204 -12.09 5.74 -1.09
N LEU A 205 -10.92 6.36 -1.26
CA LEU A 205 -10.47 7.44 -0.37
C LEU A 205 -11.41 8.63 -0.41
N LEU A 206 -11.86 9.05 -1.58
CA LEU A 206 -12.85 10.12 -1.71
C LEU A 206 -14.16 9.74 -1.02
N GLY A 207 -14.66 8.52 -1.24
CA GLY A 207 -15.85 8.01 -0.54
C GLY A 207 -15.70 8.01 0.98
N LYS A 208 -14.52 7.58 1.49
CA LYS A 208 -14.22 7.61 2.94
C LYS A 208 -14.13 9.04 3.50
N ILE A 209 -13.58 9.99 2.75
CA ILE A 209 -13.55 11.41 3.16
C ILE A 209 -14.98 11.95 3.27
N PHE A 210 -15.85 11.70 2.29
CA PHE A 210 -17.24 12.10 2.33
C PHE A 210 -17.99 11.46 3.51
N ALA A 211 -17.88 10.14 3.67
CA ALA A 211 -18.51 9.42 4.79
C ALA A 211 -18.04 9.96 6.15
N THR A 212 -16.74 10.23 6.29
CA THR A 212 -16.16 10.78 7.53
C THR A 212 -16.67 12.20 7.80
N THR A 213 -16.84 13.02 6.76
CA THR A 213 -17.39 14.39 6.90
C THR A 213 -18.84 14.35 7.36
N ILE A 214 -19.67 13.47 6.78
CA ILE A 214 -21.06 13.28 7.17
C ILE A 214 -21.15 12.78 8.63
N LEU A 215 -20.35 11.78 8.98
CA LEU A 215 -20.29 11.22 10.32
C LEU A 215 -19.87 12.28 11.34
N SER A 216 -18.88 13.11 11.02
CA SER A 216 -18.43 14.20 11.88
C SER A 216 -19.54 15.23 12.11
N TYR A 217 -20.28 15.56 11.07
CA TYR A 217 -21.43 16.46 11.15
C TYR A 217 -22.52 15.91 12.07
N GLU A 218 -22.93 14.63 11.90
CA GLU A 218 -23.93 13.98 12.74
C GLU A 218 -23.51 13.95 14.23
N VAL A 219 -22.25 13.67 14.50
CA VAL A 219 -21.70 13.65 15.86
C VAL A 219 -21.76 15.03 16.54
N ILE A 220 -21.57 16.10 15.77
CA ILE A 220 -21.58 17.47 16.30
C ILE A 220 -23.01 17.95 16.59
N ILE A 221 -23.96 17.68 15.66
CA ILE A 221 -25.31 18.25 15.71
C ILE A 221 -26.24 17.48 16.65
N ARG A 222 -26.07 16.17 16.83
CA ARG A 222 -26.93 15.36 17.69
C ARG A 222 -26.31 15.11 19.07
N PRO A 223 -26.53 15.99 20.07
CA PRO A 223 -25.90 15.85 21.38
C PRO A 223 -26.42 14.68 22.22
N GLU A 224 -27.57 14.10 21.89
CA GLU A 224 -28.31 13.16 22.74
C GLU A 224 -27.72 11.74 22.82
N LEU A 225 -26.75 11.41 21.99
CA LEU A 225 -26.16 10.05 21.85
C LEU A 225 -24.77 9.91 22.50
N TYR A 226 -24.57 10.39 23.72
CA TYR A 226 -23.24 10.47 24.36
C TYR A 226 -22.46 9.17 24.38
N ALA A 227 -23.05 8.02 24.67
CA ALA A 227 -22.35 6.72 24.68
C ALA A 227 -21.95 6.26 23.28
N ARG A 228 -22.74 6.57 22.25
CA ARG A 228 -22.48 6.26 20.85
C ARG A 228 -21.40 7.17 20.24
N LYS A 229 -21.23 8.38 20.79
CA LYS A 229 -20.25 9.38 20.31
C LYS A 229 -18.81 8.91 20.38
N ILE A 230 -18.41 8.20 21.44
CA ILE A 230 -17.02 7.75 21.59
C ILE A 230 -16.64 6.78 20.44
N GLY A 231 -17.54 5.84 20.12
CA GLY A 231 -17.32 4.93 18.99
C GLY A 231 -17.27 5.66 17.64
N MET A 232 -18.17 6.63 17.42
CA MET A 232 -18.20 7.42 16.20
C MET A 232 -16.95 8.29 16.04
N TRP A 233 -16.45 8.93 17.09
CA TRP A 233 -15.17 9.63 17.06
C TRP A 233 -14.01 8.70 16.79
N GLY A 234 -14.04 7.48 17.32
CA GLY A 234 -13.07 6.44 17.00
C GLY A 234 -13.02 6.11 15.50
N LEU A 235 -14.16 6.02 14.82
CA LEU A 235 -14.25 5.81 13.37
C LEU A 235 -13.70 7.00 12.57
N VAL A 236 -13.99 8.22 13.00
CA VAL A 236 -13.42 9.45 12.39
C VAL A 236 -11.91 9.44 12.49
N VAL A 237 -11.36 9.25 13.69
CA VAL A 237 -9.89 9.19 13.91
C VAL A 237 -9.25 8.06 13.11
N LYS A 238 -9.88 6.89 13.07
CA LYS A 238 -9.41 5.74 12.27
C LYS A 238 -9.38 6.05 10.78
N SER A 239 -10.39 6.71 10.23
CA SER A 239 -10.43 7.09 8.82
C SER A 239 -9.27 8.02 8.44
N PHE A 240 -8.96 9.00 9.28
CA PHE A 240 -7.77 9.84 9.11
C PHE A 240 -6.48 9.04 9.22
N ALA A 241 -6.39 8.11 10.17
CA ALA A 241 -5.24 7.23 10.31
C ALA A 241 -4.99 6.38 9.06
N ASP A 242 -6.03 5.84 8.42
CA ASP A 242 -5.92 5.07 7.19
C ASP A 242 -5.33 5.88 6.03
N VAL A 243 -5.78 7.13 5.86
CA VAL A 243 -5.25 8.05 4.84
C VAL A 243 -3.78 8.36 5.11
N ILE A 244 -3.43 8.67 6.36
CA ILE A 244 -2.05 8.96 6.77
C ILE A 244 -1.15 7.74 6.54
N LEU A 245 -1.58 6.55 6.97
CA LEU A 245 -0.80 5.33 6.81
C LEU A 245 -0.54 5.00 5.34
N LEU A 246 -1.57 5.11 4.48
CA LEU A 246 -1.42 4.89 3.05
C LEU A 246 -0.45 5.90 2.43
N THR A 247 -0.59 7.18 2.78
CA THR A 247 0.31 8.25 2.31
C THR A 247 1.76 7.99 2.74
N LEU A 248 1.97 7.56 3.97
CA LEU A 248 3.31 7.19 4.47
C LEU A 248 3.88 5.99 3.70
N ALA A 249 3.07 4.97 3.40
CA ALA A 249 3.52 3.80 2.63
C ALA A 249 3.92 4.18 1.20
N VAL A 250 3.12 5.02 0.52
CA VAL A 250 3.42 5.55 -0.82
C VAL A 250 4.69 6.39 -0.78
N HIS A 251 4.80 7.31 0.18
CA HIS A 251 5.99 8.15 0.35
C HIS A 251 7.26 7.31 0.55
N GLU A 252 7.19 6.27 1.38
CA GLU A 252 8.32 5.37 1.62
C GLU A 252 8.72 4.62 0.35
N ALA A 253 7.76 4.13 -0.44
CA ALA A 253 8.02 3.46 -1.71
C ALA A 253 8.73 4.41 -2.71
N VAL A 254 8.23 5.64 -2.85
CA VAL A 254 8.82 6.65 -3.74
C VAL A 254 10.20 7.10 -3.25
N SER A 255 10.36 7.32 -1.94
CA SER A 255 11.65 7.72 -1.35
C SER A 255 12.71 6.64 -1.54
N SER A 256 12.35 5.38 -1.28
CA SER A 256 13.25 4.23 -1.43
C SER A 256 13.65 3.99 -2.90
N SER A 257 12.75 4.22 -3.86
CA SER A 257 13.05 4.10 -5.28
C SER A 257 14.05 5.14 -5.77
N ARG A 258 14.04 6.36 -5.22
CA ARG A 258 14.97 7.44 -5.60
C ARG A 258 16.38 7.28 -5.04
N MET A 259 16.54 6.43 -4.05
CA MET A 259 17.82 6.31 -3.33
C MET A 259 18.93 5.70 -4.19
N MET A 260 18.60 4.73 -5.05
CA MET A 260 19.55 4.11 -5.97
C MET A 260 20.10 5.13 -6.97
N ARG A 261 19.23 6.01 -7.48
CA ARG A 261 19.61 7.12 -8.37
C ARG A 261 20.60 8.10 -7.71
N ARG A 262 20.51 8.30 -6.39
CA ARG A 262 21.48 9.09 -5.63
C ARG A 262 22.80 8.36 -5.42
N LEU A 263 22.76 7.04 -5.25
CA LEU A 263 23.99 6.22 -5.12
C LEU A 263 24.81 6.19 -6.40
N SER A 264 24.18 6.27 -7.57
CA SER A 264 24.88 6.33 -8.86
C SER A 264 25.60 7.68 -9.06
N LEU A 265 25.11 8.75 -8.41
CA LEU A 265 25.73 10.10 -8.47
C LEU A 265 26.89 10.26 -7.48
N GLU A 266 27.05 9.38 -6.48
CA GLU A 266 28.26 9.33 -5.67
C GLU A 266 29.37 8.71 -6.54
N ASN A 267 30.22 9.57 -7.11
CA ASN A 267 31.39 9.19 -7.92
C ASN A 267 32.18 8.06 -7.23
N PHE A 268 32.03 6.85 -7.73
CA PHE A 268 32.98 5.80 -7.40
C PHE A 268 34.16 5.96 -8.34
N PRO A 269 35.34 6.34 -7.87
CA PRO A 269 36.55 6.36 -8.68
C PRO A 269 36.96 4.90 -8.92
N ILE A 270 36.30 4.24 -9.84
CA ILE A 270 36.60 2.85 -10.16
C ILE A 270 37.09 2.82 -11.59
N THR A 271 38.41 2.69 -11.70
CA THR A 271 39.16 2.27 -12.89
C THR A 271 38.82 2.97 -14.21
N ASP A 272 39.85 3.26 -15.02
CA ASP A 272 39.82 3.79 -16.39
C ASP A 272 39.02 2.95 -17.41
N HIS A 273 38.20 2.03 -16.98
CA HIS A 273 37.33 1.21 -17.83
C HIS A 273 36.06 1.98 -18.21
N LYS A 274 36.06 2.53 -19.42
CA LYS A 274 34.93 3.23 -20.07
C LYS A 274 33.58 2.46 -20.02
N ALA A 275 33.63 1.13 -20.02
CA ALA A 275 32.45 0.26 -19.90
C ALA A 275 31.74 0.36 -18.51
N TRP A 276 32.47 0.66 -17.45
CA TRP A 276 31.91 0.85 -16.11
C TRP A 276 31.20 2.20 -15.99
N HIS A 277 31.75 3.27 -16.56
CA HIS A 277 31.09 4.56 -16.57
C HIS A 277 29.75 4.51 -17.31
N MET A 278 29.68 3.86 -18.47
CA MET A 278 28.42 3.71 -19.21
C MET A 278 27.34 2.90 -18.43
N LYS A 279 27.74 1.90 -17.66
CA LYS A 279 26.76 1.11 -16.86
C LYS A 279 26.18 1.91 -15.69
N TRP A 280 26.94 2.83 -15.10
CA TRP A 280 26.47 3.67 -14.01
C TRP A 280 25.68 4.90 -14.49
N GLU A 281 25.91 5.38 -15.70
CA GLU A 281 25.11 6.43 -16.32
C GLU A 281 23.69 5.99 -16.71
N MET A 282 23.46 4.69 -16.85
CA MET A 282 22.13 4.12 -17.11
C MET A 282 21.24 4.01 -15.85
N PHE A 283 21.76 4.31 -14.66
CA PHE A 283 21.01 4.42 -13.40
C PHE A 283 20.57 5.84 -13.11
#